data_66b1ecb64624d74297eea62413050f8b
#
_entry.id   66b1ecb64624d74297eea62413050f8b
#
_cell.length_a   1.000
_cell.length_b   1.000
_cell.length_c   1.000
_cell.angle_alpha   90.00
_cell.angle_beta   90.00
_cell.angle_gamma   90.00
#
_symmetry.space_group_name_H-M   'P 1'
#
loop_
_entity.id
_entity.type
_entity.pdbx_description
1 polymer ?
#
loop_
_entity_poly.entity_id
_entity_poly.type
_entity_poly.pdbx_seq_one_letter_code
_entity_poly.pdbx_strand_id
1 'polypeptide(L)'
;STATISAIVAIIGIIFKMFVKKSGFKNVGDIMLGFSILMVGMQTMSGAVAPLKDNEHFVNVLTMFKNPAAGILAGILFTAVLQSASASVGILQALSMSGTITFAAALPITMGIGVGAACPVLLSSIGTNKNGKRTALIYLFNDLFGMLFWSIVFYSVNAVVHFPFMNATMSPVLIAMLNTVFRAATILVLLPFIKWIEKIVYLVVKDS
;
A
#
# COMPACT_ATOMS: atom_id res chain seq x y z
N SER A 1 -17.86 -15.94 10.67
CA SER A 1 -17.43 -15.18 9.48
C SER A 1 -16.83 -13.85 9.93
N THR A 2 -16.03 -13.23 9.05
CA THR A 2 -15.42 -11.90 9.31
C THR A 2 -16.50 -10.85 9.58
N ALA A 3 -17.65 -10.95 8.92
CA ALA A 3 -18.80 -10.09 9.13
C ALA A 3 -19.34 -10.18 10.57
N THR A 4 -19.45 -11.40 11.12
CA THR A 4 -19.92 -11.63 12.48
C THR A 4 -18.96 -11.02 13.51
N ILE A 5 -17.64 -11.20 13.31
CA ILE A 5 -16.63 -10.62 14.19
C ILE A 5 -16.69 -9.09 14.14
N SER A 6 -16.79 -8.50 12.95
CA SER A 6 -16.90 -7.03 12.80
C SER A 6 -18.14 -6.48 13.50
N ALA A 7 -19.27 -7.17 13.40
CA ALA A 7 -20.50 -6.77 14.08
C ALA A 7 -20.37 -6.83 15.61
N ILE A 8 -19.77 -7.89 16.14
CA ILE A 8 -19.52 -8.03 17.60
C ILE A 8 -18.60 -6.91 18.09
N VAL A 9 -17.51 -6.67 17.37
CA VAL A 9 -16.55 -5.61 17.71
C VAL A 9 -17.22 -4.23 17.67
N ALA A 10 -18.10 -3.99 16.68
CA ALA A 10 -18.86 -2.75 16.59
C ALA A 10 -19.78 -2.55 17.80
N ILE A 11 -20.54 -3.58 18.19
CA ILE A 11 -21.44 -3.52 19.34
C ILE A 11 -20.66 -3.20 20.62
N ILE A 12 -19.54 -3.90 20.88
CA ILE A 12 -18.69 -3.65 22.03
C ILE A 12 -18.13 -2.21 21.99
N GLY A 13 -17.71 -1.75 20.82
CA GLY A 13 -17.22 -0.38 20.61
C GLY A 13 -18.27 0.67 20.94
N ILE A 14 -19.52 0.47 20.51
CA ILE A 14 -20.66 1.35 20.84
C ILE A 14 -20.90 1.38 22.34
N ILE A 15 -20.90 0.22 23.00
CA ILE A 15 -21.09 0.11 24.45
C ILE A 15 -20.00 0.90 25.17
N PHE A 16 -18.75 0.75 24.81
CA PHE A 16 -17.63 1.48 25.42
C PHE A 16 -17.76 2.99 25.20
N LYS A 17 -18.14 3.41 24.01
CA LYS A 17 -18.29 4.83 23.67
C LYS A 17 -19.46 5.51 24.41
N MET A 18 -20.60 4.82 24.47
CA MET A 18 -21.82 5.41 24.99
C MET A 18 -21.98 5.27 26.52
N PHE A 19 -21.62 4.12 27.07
CA PHE A 19 -21.97 3.78 28.47
C PHE A 19 -20.78 3.89 29.43
N VAL A 20 -19.54 3.89 28.96
CA VAL A 20 -18.36 3.97 29.83
C VAL A 20 -17.92 5.43 29.97
N LYS A 21 -17.89 5.95 31.22
CA LYS A 21 -17.50 7.34 31.46
C LYS A 21 -15.99 7.61 31.39
N LYS A 22 -15.16 6.57 31.55
CA LYS A 22 -13.69 6.69 31.57
C LYS A 22 -13.14 6.95 30.17
N SER A 23 -12.40 8.04 29.99
CA SER A 23 -11.88 8.49 28.69
C SER A 23 -11.11 7.42 27.91
N GLY A 24 -10.24 6.63 28.58
CA GLY A 24 -9.49 5.57 27.94
C GLY A 24 -10.36 4.50 27.27
N PHE A 25 -11.46 4.11 27.88
CA PHE A 25 -12.39 3.15 27.28
C PHE A 25 -13.19 3.73 26.11
N LYS A 26 -13.47 5.04 26.12
CA LYS A 26 -14.09 5.71 24.97
C LYS A 26 -13.17 5.66 23.74
N ASN A 27 -11.87 5.91 23.92
CA ASN A 27 -10.88 5.83 22.85
C ASN A 27 -10.77 4.40 22.30
N VAL A 28 -10.80 3.39 23.16
CA VAL A 28 -10.86 1.98 22.74
C VAL A 28 -12.14 1.72 21.94
N GLY A 29 -13.28 2.25 22.37
CA GLY A 29 -14.54 2.16 21.64
C GLY A 29 -14.44 2.77 20.24
N ASP A 30 -13.81 3.94 20.09
CA ASP A 30 -13.59 4.58 18.80
C ASP A 30 -12.69 3.76 17.88
N ILE A 31 -11.63 3.17 18.42
CA ILE A 31 -10.74 2.25 17.66
C ILE A 31 -11.51 1.02 17.19
N MET A 32 -12.31 0.41 18.05
CA MET A 32 -13.11 -0.77 17.72
C MET A 32 -14.15 -0.45 16.63
N LEU A 33 -14.80 0.70 16.71
CA LEU A 33 -15.74 1.17 15.68
C LEU A 33 -15.04 1.42 14.36
N GLY A 34 -13.91 2.12 14.37
CA GLY A 34 -13.11 2.36 13.17
C GLY A 34 -12.65 1.06 12.50
N PHE A 35 -12.18 0.09 13.29
CA PHE A 35 -11.83 -1.23 12.79
C PHE A 35 -13.02 -1.96 12.16
N SER A 36 -14.19 -1.91 12.80
CA SER A 36 -15.40 -2.56 12.28
C SER A 36 -15.86 -1.93 10.97
N ILE A 37 -15.82 -0.60 10.85
CA ILE A 37 -16.17 0.14 9.62
C ILE A 37 -15.17 -0.25 8.49
N LEU A 38 -13.88 -0.33 8.80
CA LEU A 38 -12.86 -0.75 7.85
C LEU A 38 -13.13 -2.18 7.35
N MET A 39 -13.44 -3.11 8.24
CA MET A 39 -13.76 -4.51 7.88
C MET A 39 -15.01 -4.62 7.00
N VAL A 40 -16.07 -3.88 7.33
CA VAL A 40 -17.29 -3.83 6.51
C VAL A 40 -17.00 -3.24 5.14
N GLY A 41 -16.26 -2.13 5.08
CA GLY A 41 -15.85 -1.51 3.81
C GLY A 41 -15.04 -2.46 2.93
N MET A 42 -14.09 -3.20 3.52
CA MET A 42 -13.29 -4.19 2.78
C MET A 42 -14.16 -5.34 2.24
N GLN A 43 -15.14 -5.82 3.01
CA GLN A 43 -16.08 -6.84 2.54
C GLN A 43 -16.96 -6.32 1.41
N THR A 44 -17.45 -5.09 1.51
CA THR A 44 -18.25 -4.44 0.47
C THR A 44 -17.45 -4.33 -0.83
N MET A 45 -16.19 -3.86 -0.75
CA MET A 45 -15.30 -3.81 -1.93
C MET A 45 -15.06 -5.19 -2.51
N SER A 46 -14.79 -6.19 -1.68
CA SER A 46 -14.56 -7.57 -2.13
C SER A 46 -15.81 -8.16 -2.80
N GLY A 47 -16.99 -7.89 -2.26
CA GLY A 47 -18.26 -8.30 -2.88
C GLY A 47 -18.49 -7.64 -4.24
N ALA A 48 -18.13 -6.37 -4.38
CA ALA A 48 -18.26 -5.64 -5.64
C ALA A 48 -17.31 -6.17 -6.74
N VAL A 49 -16.12 -6.65 -6.38
CA VAL A 49 -15.14 -7.20 -7.35
C VAL A 49 -15.28 -8.72 -7.56
N ALA A 50 -16.00 -9.42 -6.70
CA ALA A 50 -16.16 -10.87 -6.79
C ALA A 50 -16.69 -11.37 -8.16
N PRO A 51 -17.65 -10.70 -8.84
CA PRO A 51 -18.08 -11.11 -10.17
C PRO A 51 -17.01 -10.97 -11.26
N LEU A 52 -16.01 -10.12 -11.03
CA LEU A 52 -14.96 -9.85 -12.02
C LEU A 52 -13.97 -11.01 -12.18
N LYS A 53 -13.90 -11.93 -11.20
CA LYS A 53 -13.03 -13.12 -11.27
C LYS A 53 -13.32 -14.01 -12.49
N ASP A 54 -14.58 -14.03 -12.93
CA ASP A 54 -15.05 -14.84 -14.04
C ASP A 54 -15.04 -14.05 -15.37
N ASN A 55 -14.62 -12.78 -15.35
CA ASN A 55 -14.50 -11.94 -16.53
C ASN A 55 -13.10 -12.09 -17.15
N GLU A 56 -13.01 -12.69 -18.34
CA GLU A 56 -11.75 -12.96 -19.03
C GLU A 56 -10.94 -11.70 -19.28
N HIS A 57 -11.58 -10.59 -19.65
CA HIS A 57 -10.86 -9.31 -19.86
C HIS A 57 -10.22 -8.81 -18.59
N PHE A 58 -10.91 -8.90 -17.45
CA PHE A 58 -10.39 -8.48 -16.17
C PHE A 58 -9.20 -9.35 -15.74
N VAL A 59 -9.32 -10.68 -15.86
CA VAL A 59 -8.24 -11.62 -15.55
C VAL A 59 -7.04 -11.38 -16.46
N ASN A 60 -7.24 -11.11 -17.73
CA ASN A 60 -6.18 -10.80 -18.68
C ASN A 60 -5.44 -9.50 -18.27
N VAL A 61 -6.15 -8.45 -17.89
CA VAL A 61 -5.54 -7.20 -17.37
C VAL A 61 -4.72 -7.48 -16.11
N LEU A 62 -5.22 -8.28 -15.18
CA LEU A 62 -4.46 -8.64 -13.98
C LEU A 62 -3.19 -9.44 -14.30
N THR A 63 -3.25 -10.32 -15.32
CA THR A 63 -2.06 -11.07 -15.75
C THR A 63 -0.99 -10.19 -16.39
N MET A 64 -1.36 -9.07 -17.01
CA MET A 64 -0.39 -8.09 -17.52
C MET A 64 0.46 -7.50 -16.39
N PHE A 65 -0.07 -7.37 -15.19
CA PHE A 65 0.66 -6.86 -14.03
C PHE A 65 1.69 -7.83 -13.45
N LYS A 66 1.77 -9.07 -13.94
CA LYS A 66 2.92 -9.96 -13.70
C LYS A 66 4.20 -9.42 -14.34
N ASN A 67 4.08 -8.59 -15.37
CA ASN A 67 5.21 -7.81 -15.88
C ASN A 67 5.56 -6.74 -14.84
N PRO A 68 6.81 -6.70 -14.33
CA PRO A 68 7.20 -5.78 -13.27
C PRO A 68 6.96 -4.32 -13.61
N ALA A 69 7.28 -3.90 -14.82
CA ALA A 69 7.10 -2.51 -15.25
C ALA A 69 5.62 -2.13 -15.31
N ALA A 70 4.78 -2.98 -15.87
CA ALA A 70 3.34 -2.74 -15.95
C ALA A 70 2.69 -2.71 -14.57
N GLY A 71 3.06 -3.63 -13.67
CA GLY A 71 2.57 -3.67 -12.30
C GLY A 71 2.98 -2.44 -11.48
N ILE A 72 4.25 -2.02 -11.58
CA ILE A 72 4.73 -0.80 -10.92
C ILE A 72 3.98 0.43 -11.44
N LEU A 73 3.87 0.60 -12.76
CA LEU A 73 3.14 1.74 -13.34
C LEU A 73 1.67 1.74 -12.91
N ALA A 74 1.01 0.59 -12.91
CA ALA A 74 -0.36 0.47 -12.43
C ALA A 74 -0.48 0.92 -10.97
N GLY A 75 0.41 0.46 -10.09
CA GLY A 75 0.45 0.86 -8.68
C GLY A 75 0.68 2.37 -8.50
N ILE A 76 1.61 2.96 -9.25
CA ILE A 76 1.90 4.40 -9.23
C ILE A 76 0.65 5.20 -9.65
N LEU A 77 0.10 4.92 -10.84
CA LEU A 77 -1.02 5.67 -11.40
C LEU A 77 -2.26 5.55 -10.53
N PHE A 78 -2.57 4.33 -10.10
CA PHE A 78 -3.72 4.06 -9.26
C PHE A 78 -3.64 4.82 -7.93
N THR A 79 -2.49 4.79 -7.28
CA THR A 79 -2.30 5.48 -6.00
C THR A 79 -2.23 7.00 -6.17
N ALA A 80 -1.64 7.49 -7.26
CA ALA A 80 -1.62 8.92 -7.56
C ALA A 80 -3.05 9.48 -7.76
N VAL A 81 -3.94 8.72 -8.40
CA VAL A 81 -5.35 9.09 -8.58
C VAL A 81 -6.11 9.04 -7.26
N LEU A 82 -5.97 7.96 -6.49
CA LEU A 82 -6.62 7.80 -5.18
C LEU A 82 -6.05 8.71 -4.09
N GLN A 83 -4.83 9.17 -4.27
CA GLN A 83 -4.10 10.00 -3.29
C GLN A 83 -3.99 9.37 -1.90
N SER A 84 -4.10 8.04 -1.81
CA SER A 84 -4.08 7.28 -0.56
C SER A 84 -3.45 5.91 -0.75
N ALA A 85 -2.26 5.73 -0.20
CA ALA A 85 -1.56 4.44 -0.22
C ALA A 85 -2.34 3.36 0.54
N SER A 86 -2.92 3.69 1.70
CA SER A 86 -3.71 2.74 2.49
C SER A 86 -4.98 2.30 1.77
N ALA A 87 -5.67 3.22 1.09
CA ALA A 87 -6.81 2.87 0.25
C ALA A 87 -6.39 1.96 -0.92
N SER A 88 -5.27 2.25 -1.58
CA SER A 88 -4.74 1.42 -2.68
C SER A 88 -4.40 0.01 -2.22
N VAL A 89 -3.73 -0.13 -1.06
CA VAL A 89 -3.46 -1.44 -0.47
C VAL A 89 -4.77 -2.15 -0.08
N GLY A 90 -5.73 -1.43 0.50
CA GLY A 90 -7.04 -2.00 0.86
C GLY A 90 -7.81 -2.54 -0.35
N ILE A 91 -7.77 -1.83 -1.49
CA ILE A 91 -8.39 -2.31 -2.73
C ILE A 91 -7.64 -3.53 -3.29
N LEU A 92 -6.30 -3.53 -3.24
CA LEU A 92 -5.52 -4.71 -3.64
C LEU A 92 -5.84 -5.93 -2.75
N GLN A 93 -6.02 -5.71 -1.45
CA GLN A 93 -6.48 -6.74 -0.51
C GLN A 93 -7.89 -7.25 -0.86
N ALA A 94 -8.81 -6.34 -1.18
CA ALA A 94 -10.17 -6.71 -1.61
C ALA A 94 -10.16 -7.55 -2.90
N LEU A 95 -9.36 -7.14 -3.89
CA LEU A 95 -9.13 -7.90 -5.12
C LEU A 95 -8.55 -9.29 -4.85
N SER A 96 -7.63 -9.41 -3.88
CA SER A 96 -7.03 -10.70 -3.54
C SER A 96 -8.04 -11.73 -2.98
N MET A 97 -9.15 -11.27 -2.42
CA MET A 97 -10.22 -12.17 -1.93
C MET A 97 -10.91 -12.92 -3.06
N SER A 98 -10.83 -12.44 -4.31
CA SER A 98 -11.31 -13.18 -5.48
C SER A 98 -10.43 -14.38 -5.86
N GLY A 99 -9.24 -14.52 -5.26
CA GLY A 99 -8.28 -15.58 -5.58
C GLY A 99 -7.52 -15.38 -6.90
N THR A 100 -7.67 -14.24 -7.57
CA THR A 100 -7.05 -13.95 -8.87
C THR A 100 -5.69 -13.27 -8.78
N ILE A 101 -5.36 -12.64 -7.65
CA ILE A 101 -4.10 -11.92 -7.46
C ILE A 101 -3.01 -12.90 -7.04
N THR A 102 -1.97 -12.99 -7.86
CA THR A 102 -0.75 -13.77 -7.55
C THR A 102 0.33 -12.89 -6.93
N PHE A 103 1.33 -13.51 -6.31
CA PHE A 103 2.50 -12.80 -5.79
C PHE A 103 3.21 -12.00 -6.89
N ALA A 104 3.35 -12.59 -8.08
CA ALA A 104 3.96 -11.95 -9.24
C ALA A 104 3.28 -10.63 -9.65
N ALA A 105 1.97 -10.50 -9.45
CA ALA A 105 1.23 -9.27 -9.70
C ALA A 105 1.22 -8.33 -8.48
N ALA A 106 1.06 -8.88 -7.28
CA ALA A 106 0.97 -8.10 -6.04
C ALA A 106 2.26 -7.33 -5.72
N LEU A 107 3.42 -7.96 -5.92
CA LEU A 107 4.72 -7.36 -5.60
C LEU A 107 4.98 -6.05 -6.37
N PRO A 108 4.96 -6.03 -7.71
CA PRO A 108 5.23 -4.80 -8.46
C PRO A 108 4.17 -3.73 -8.23
N ILE A 109 2.88 -4.09 -8.08
CA ILE A 109 1.83 -3.14 -7.73
C ILE A 109 2.11 -2.51 -6.37
N THR A 110 2.51 -3.30 -5.35
CA THR A 110 2.85 -2.79 -4.01
C THR A 110 4.05 -1.83 -4.04
N MET A 111 5.07 -2.14 -4.85
CA MET A 111 6.22 -1.25 -5.08
C MET A 111 5.76 0.08 -5.70
N GLY A 112 4.88 0.02 -6.70
CA GLY A 112 4.31 1.20 -7.34
C GLY A 112 3.44 2.04 -6.41
N ILE A 113 2.65 1.42 -5.53
CA ILE A 113 1.84 2.10 -4.52
C ILE A 113 2.70 3.03 -3.65
N GLY A 114 3.90 2.59 -3.27
CA GLY A 114 4.84 3.41 -2.52
C GLY A 114 5.15 4.72 -3.23
N VAL A 115 5.63 4.63 -4.45
CA VAL A 115 5.99 5.82 -5.26
C VAL A 115 4.77 6.70 -5.55
N GLY A 116 3.62 6.10 -5.87
CA GLY A 116 2.37 6.83 -6.12
C GLY A 116 1.88 7.63 -4.90
N ALA A 117 2.19 7.16 -3.69
CA ALA A 117 1.89 7.85 -2.44
C ALA A 117 2.62 9.19 -2.26
N ALA A 118 3.69 9.42 -3.01
CA ALA A 118 4.37 10.72 -3.01
C ALA A 118 3.58 11.81 -3.75
N CYS A 119 2.64 11.45 -4.62
CA CYS A 119 1.88 12.40 -5.43
C CYS A 119 1.14 13.46 -4.59
N PRO A 120 0.30 13.13 -3.60
CA PRO A 120 -0.36 14.13 -2.77
C PRO A 120 0.63 14.97 -1.95
N VAL A 121 1.75 14.40 -1.53
CA VAL A 121 2.80 15.13 -0.79
C VAL A 121 3.49 16.14 -1.69
N LEU A 122 3.80 15.76 -2.93
CA LEU A 122 4.35 16.67 -3.94
C LEU A 122 3.38 17.80 -4.28
N LEU A 123 2.10 17.48 -4.51
CA LEU A 123 1.06 18.48 -4.78
C LEU A 123 0.91 19.46 -3.62
N SER A 124 0.89 18.99 -2.38
CA SER A 124 0.79 19.84 -1.19
C SER A 124 2.03 20.70 -0.98
N SER A 125 3.18 20.34 -1.54
CA SER A 125 4.41 21.12 -1.46
C SER A 125 4.45 22.31 -2.42
N ILE A 126 3.52 22.36 -3.38
CA ILE A 126 3.40 23.49 -4.31
C ILE A 126 2.97 24.74 -3.51
N GLY A 127 3.74 25.80 -3.62
CA GLY A 127 3.49 27.03 -2.86
C GLY A 127 4.09 27.07 -1.46
N THR A 128 4.68 25.98 -0.97
CA THR A 128 5.38 25.96 0.31
C THR A 128 6.81 26.55 0.19
N ASN A 129 7.44 26.78 1.35
CA ASN A 129 8.86 27.18 1.42
C ASN A 129 9.78 26.04 0.91
N LYS A 130 11.07 26.36 0.77
CA LYS A 130 12.09 25.41 0.26
C LYS A 130 12.15 24.12 1.09
N ASN A 131 12.00 24.20 2.40
CA ASN A 131 12.04 23.03 3.26
C ASN A 131 10.83 22.10 3.04
N GLY A 132 9.63 22.65 2.82
CA GLY A 132 8.46 21.86 2.44
C GLY A 132 8.67 21.09 1.13
N LYS A 133 9.22 21.76 0.10
CA LYS A 133 9.57 21.12 -1.18
C LYS A 133 10.64 20.03 -1.00
N ARG A 134 11.67 20.31 -0.20
CA ARG A 134 12.73 19.32 0.12
C ARG A 134 12.15 18.09 0.80
N THR A 135 11.29 18.28 1.79
CA THR A 135 10.62 17.16 2.49
C THR A 135 9.81 16.29 1.51
N ALA A 136 9.05 16.90 0.62
CA ALA A 136 8.29 16.17 -0.39
C ALA A 136 9.18 15.37 -1.35
N LEU A 137 10.32 15.96 -1.76
CA LEU A 137 11.29 15.27 -2.62
C LEU A 137 12.04 14.15 -1.88
N ILE A 138 12.37 14.32 -0.59
CA ILE A 138 12.95 13.24 0.21
C ILE A 138 12.00 12.05 0.26
N TYR A 139 10.70 12.30 0.48
CA TYR A 139 9.69 11.25 0.47
C TYR A 139 9.64 10.52 -0.87
N LEU A 140 9.56 11.27 -1.99
CA LEU A 140 9.57 10.68 -3.34
C LEU A 140 10.84 9.86 -3.59
N PHE A 141 12.02 10.41 -3.32
CA PHE A 141 13.28 9.72 -3.60
C PHE A 141 13.47 8.48 -2.71
N ASN A 142 13.02 8.52 -1.46
CA ASN A 142 13.03 7.34 -0.60
C ASN A 142 12.24 6.18 -1.24
N ASP A 143 11.01 6.43 -1.66
CA ASP A 143 10.17 5.38 -2.24
C ASP A 143 10.63 4.98 -3.63
N LEU A 144 11.13 5.93 -4.44
CA LEU A 144 11.68 5.66 -5.77
C LEU A 144 12.95 4.79 -5.69
N PHE A 145 13.90 5.15 -4.84
CA PHE A 145 15.13 4.38 -4.67
C PHE A 145 14.86 3.01 -4.04
N GLY A 146 13.95 2.94 -3.08
CA GLY A 146 13.50 1.67 -2.51
C GLY A 146 12.88 0.75 -3.56
N MET A 147 11.99 1.28 -4.39
CA MET A 147 11.37 0.55 -5.50
C MET A 147 12.43 0.06 -6.49
N LEU A 148 13.35 0.92 -6.94
CA LEU A 148 14.40 0.56 -7.88
C LEU A 148 15.34 -0.50 -7.29
N PHE A 149 15.81 -0.30 -6.07
CA PHE A 149 16.70 -1.24 -5.40
C PHE A 149 16.07 -2.63 -5.29
N TRP A 150 14.86 -2.72 -4.74
CA TRP A 150 14.18 -4.00 -4.55
C TRP A 150 13.75 -4.63 -5.87
N SER A 151 13.39 -3.83 -6.89
CA SER A 151 13.12 -4.36 -8.24
C SER A 151 14.36 -5.03 -8.81
N ILE A 152 15.52 -4.37 -8.76
CA ILE A 152 16.77 -4.95 -9.27
C ILE A 152 17.13 -6.20 -8.47
N VAL A 153 17.19 -6.11 -7.14
CA VAL A 153 17.59 -7.23 -6.29
C VAL A 153 16.65 -8.42 -6.44
N PHE A 154 15.35 -8.19 -6.25
CA PHE A 154 14.37 -9.29 -6.26
C PHE A 154 14.29 -9.97 -7.63
N TYR A 155 14.15 -9.21 -8.71
CA TYR A 155 14.01 -9.80 -10.03
C TYR A 155 15.32 -10.42 -10.56
N SER A 156 16.50 -9.88 -10.20
CA SER A 156 17.78 -10.52 -10.50
C SER A 156 17.92 -11.86 -9.79
N VAL A 157 17.57 -11.91 -8.49
CA VAL A 157 17.60 -13.18 -7.74
C VAL A 157 16.55 -14.15 -8.30
N ASN A 158 15.36 -13.68 -8.61
CA ASN A 158 14.31 -14.53 -9.16
C ASN A 158 14.68 -15.09 -10.54
N ALA A 159 15.44 -14.35 -11.35
CA ALA A 159 15.92 -14.84 -12.65
C ALA A 159 16.86 -16.06 -12.52
N VAL A 160 17.58 -16.19 -11.39
CA VAL A 160 18.48 -17.29 -11.10
C VAL A 160 17.77 -18.41 -10.32
N VAL A 161 17.05 -18.05 -9.26
CA VAL A 161 16.46 -19.02 -8.30
C VAL A 161 15.12 -19.55 -8.78
N HIS A 162 14.38 -18.81 -9.62
CA HIS A 162 13.04 -19.15 -10.10
C HIS A 162 12.08 -19.47 -8.95
N PHE A 163 11.79 -18.47 -8.11
CA PHE A 163 10.97 -18.64 -6.92
C PHE A 163 9.61 -19.33 -7.23
N PRO A 164 9.32 -20.48 -6.62
CA PRO A 164 8.10 -21.24 -6.91
C PRO A 164 6.82 -20.52 -6.45
N PHE A 165 6.93 -19.60 -5.49
CA PHE A 165 5.79 -18.85 -4.94
C PHE A 165 5.31 -17.69 -5.83
N MET A 166 5.99 -17.39 -6.96
CA MET A 166 5.59 -16.30 -7.86
C MET A 166 4.14 -16.44 -8.34
N ASN A 167 3.68 -17.69 -8.58
CA ASN A 167 2.32 -17.97 -9.01
C ASN A 167 1.35 -18.27 -7.85
N ALA A 168 1.81 -18.24 -6.61
CA ALA A 168 0.94 -18.44 -5.46
C ALA A 168 -0.08 -17.30 -5.33
N THR A 169 -1.33 -17.65 -5.04
CA THR A 169 -2.39 -16.68 -4.80
C THR A 169 -2.16 -15.94 -3.48
N MET A 170 -2.40 -14.65 -3.50
CA MET A 170 -2.24 -13.78 -2.35
C MET A 170 -3.56 -13.65 -1.59
N SER A 171 -3.50 -13.79 -0.27
CA SER A 171 -4.59 -13.41 0.62
C SER A 171 -4.45 -11.95 1.07
N PRO A 172 -5.51 -11.32 1.62
CA PRO A 172 -5.42 -9.96 2.17
C PRO A 172 -4.33 -9.81 3.24
N VAL A 173 -4.12 -10.84 4.07
CA VAL A 173 -3.07 -10.86 5.09
C VAL A 173 -1.69 -10.88 4.45
N LEU A 174 -1.49 -11.72 3.43
CA LEU A 174 -0.20 -11.79 2.72
C LEU A 174 0.13 -10.48 2.01
N ILE A 175 -0.86 -9.77 1.47
CA ILE A 175 -0.66 -8.43 0.88
C ILE A 175 -0.27 -7.41 1.94
N ALA A 176 -0.92 -7.43 3.11
CA ALA A 176 -0.54 -6.56 4.22
C ALA A 176 0.90 -6.84 4.70
N MET A 177 1.26 -8.11 4.84
CA MET A 177 2.62 -8.52 5.20
C MET A 177 3.63 -8.09 4.14
N LEU A 178 3.34 -8.32 2.86
CA LEU A 178 4.19 -7.91 1.74
C LEU A 178 4.44 -6.40 1.79
N ASN A 179 3.39 -5.59 1.93
CA ASN A 179 3.52 -4.13 2.02
C ASN A 179 4.35 -3.71 3.24
N THR A 180 4.12 -4.32 4.40
CA THR A 180 4.85 -3.99 5.64
C THR A 180 6.33 -4.37 5.53
N VAL A 181 6.62 -5.59 5.07
CA VAL A 181 7.99 -6.09 4.91
C VAL A 181 8.74 -5.25 3.88
N PHE A 182 8.12 -4.97 2.74
CA PHE A 182 8.72 -4.12 1.70
C PHE A 182 9.09 -2.74 2.23
N ARG A 183 8.18 -2.06 2.94
CA ARG A 183 8.44 -0.73 3.51
C ARG A 183 9.49 -0.76 4.60
N ALA A 184 9.41 -1.71 5.53
CA ALA A 184 10.40 -1.86 6.59
C ALA A 184 11.80 -2.16 6.03
N ALA A 185 11.89 -3.08 5.07
CA ALA A 185 13.14 -3.42 4.41
C ALA A 185 13.72 -2.23 3.62
N THR A 186 12.87 -1.45 2.95
CA THR A 186 13.28 -0.22 2.26
C THR A 186 13.90 0.79 3.23
N ILE A 187 13.24 1.03 4.37
CA ILE A 187 13.76 1.95 5.39
C ILE A 187 15.11 1.47 5.91
N LEU A 188 15.22 0.19 6.26
CA LEU A 188 16.46 -0.38 6.80
C LEU A 188 17.63 -0.27 5.81
N VAL A 189 17.37 -0.51 4.52
CA VAL A 189 18.41 -0.43 3.48
C VAL A 189 18.79 1.02 3.19
N LEU A 190 17.83 1.94 3.16
CA LEU A 190 18.09 3.34 2.79
C LEU A 190 18.53 4.21 3.97
N LEU A 191 18.32 3.77 5.22
CA LEU A 191 18.72 4.54 6.41
C LEU A 191 20.19 4.99 6.41
N PRO A 192 21.19 4.16 6.03
CA PRO A 192 22.57 4.61 5.93
C PRO A 192 22.81 5.66 4.83
N PHE A 193 21.93 5.68 3.82
CA PHE A 193 22.06 6.54 2.64
C PHE A 193 21.24 7.82 2.72
N ILE A 194 20.58 8.10 3.85
CA ILE A 194 19.67 9.24 4.00
C ILE A 194 20.37 10.58 3.72
N LYS A 195 21.63 10.72 4.14
CA LYS A 195 22.46 11.92 3.86
C LYS A 195 22.74 12.09 2.36
N TRP A 196 22.79 11.00 1.62
CA TRP A 196 22.93 11.02 0.16
C TRP A 196 21.67 11.52 -0.52
N ILE A 197 20.53 11.01 -0.08
CA ILE A 197 19.20 11.44 -0.56
C ILE A 197 19.03 12.93 -0.26
N GLU A 198 19.34 13.36 0.94
CA GLU A 198 19.32 14.76 1.35
C GLU A 198 20.20 15.62 0.42
N LYS A 199 21.45 15.22 0.16
CA LYS A 199 22.36 15.94 -0.73
C LYS A 199 21.80 16.10 -2.15
N ILE A 200 21.18 15.04 -2.70
CA ILE A 200 20.51 15.10 -4.01
C ILE A 200 19.37 16.12 -3.98
N VAL A 201 18.56 16.11 -2.93
CA VAL A 201 17.44 17.06 -2.78
C VAL A 201 17.92 18.51 -2.67
N TYR A 202 19.03 18.78 -1.99
CA TYR A 202 19.63 20.11 -1.94
C TYR A 202 20.20 20.57 -3.29
N LEU A 203 20.62 19.63 -4.15
CA LEU A 203 21.04 19.97 -5.51
C LEU A 203 19.84 20.38 -6.39
N VAL A 204 18.68 19.75 -6.16
CA VAL A 204 17.43 20.05 -6.90
C VAL A 204 16.78 21.34 -6.39
N VAL A 205 16.70 21.52 -5.07
CA VAL A 205 16.12 22.70 -4.42
C VAL A 205 17.22 23.48 -3.72
N LYS A 206 17.90 24.36 -4.48
CA LYS A 206 19.04 25.16 -3.99
C LYS A 206 18.63 26.23 -2.98
N ASP A 207 19.56 26.55 -2.08
CA ASP A 207 19.49 27.77 -1.28
C ASP A 207 19.89 28.94 -2.19
N SER A 208 18.92 29.73 -2.60
CA SER A 208 19.15 31.03 -3.27
C SER A 208 18.84 32.14 -2.32
#